data_edb1019b938157d9a5b63815bca479a4
#
_entry.id   edb1019b938157d9a5b63815bca479a4
#
_cell.length_a   1.000
_cell.length_b   1.000
_cell.length_c   1.000
_cell.angle_alpha   90.00
_cell.angle_beta   90.00
_cell.angle_gamma   90.00
#
_symmetry.space_group_name_H-M   'P 1'
#
loop_
_entity.id
_entity.type
_entity.pdbx_description
1 polymer ?
#
loop_
_entity_poly.entity_id
_entity_poly.type
_entity_poly.pdbx_seq_one_letter_code
_entity_poly.pdbx_strand_id
1 'polypeptide(L)' 'MSLGRSSEHDQMFEVFGRDQVERPLAHIGSIVAPNQELAVARARMLYSERPWVELCVAPANAFMGCLAPDQLGIVGMA' A
#
# COMPACT_ATOMS: atom_id res chain seq x y z
N MET A 1 -22.55 14.82 -11.53
CA MET A 1 -22.52 14.16 -11.63
C MET A 1 -21.88 13.21 -11.01
N SER A 2 -21.40 12.58 -11.35
CA SER A 2 -20.88 11.44 -10.81
C SER A 2 -19.58 11.60 -10.16
N LEU A 3 -19.10 12.77 -10.06
CA LEU A 3 -17.83 12.95 -9.45
C LEU A 3 -17.81 12.51 -8.01
N GLY A 4 -18.84 12.86 -7.28
CA GLY A 4 -18.87 12.44 -5.91
C GLY A 4 -19.02 10.96 -5.78
N ARG A 5 -19.66 10.38 -6.76
CA ARG A 5 -19.86 9.00 -6.70
C ARG A 5 -18.59 8.22 -6.88
N SER A 6 -17.69 8.71 -7.71
CA SER A 6 -16.43 8.07 -7.86
C SER A 6 -15.67 8.04 -6.58
N SER A 7 -15.71 9.13 -5.84
CA SER A 7 -15.00 9.18 -4.59
C SER A 7 -15.51 8.18 -3.60
N GLU A 8 -16.78 7.91 -3.64
CA GLU A 8 -17.35 6.98 -2.70
C GLU A 8 -16.81 5.59 -2.87
N HIS A 9 -16.33 5.26 -4.04
CA HIS A 9 -15.83 3.92 -4.28
C HIS A 9 -14.32 3.84 -4.19
N ASP A 10 -13.66 4.96 -3.96
CA ASP A 10 -12.23 4.94 -3.87
C ASP A 10 -11.80 4.36 -2.53
N GLN A 11 -10.71 3.66 -2.56
CA GLN A 11 -10.13 3.05 -1.37
C GLN A 11 -8.69 3.44 -1.31
N MET A 12 -8.13 3.37 -0.12
CA MET A 12 -6.71 3.62 0.05
C MET A 12 -5.94 2.31 -0.03
N PHE A 13 -4.85 2.34 -0.74
CA PHE A 13 -3.98 1.17 -0.87
C PHE A 13 -2.58 1.56 -0.43
N GLU A 14 -1.94 0.66 0.29
CA GLU A 14 -0.55 0.84 0.66
C GLU A 14 0.31 0.22 -0.43
N VAL A 15 1.39 0.88 -0.77
CA VAL A 15 2.25 0.45 -1.86
C VAL A 15 3.56 -0.04 -1.30
N PHE A 16 3.98 -1.20 -1.74
CA PHE A 16 5.24 -1.81 -1.32
C PHE A 16 6.05 -2.13 -2.54
N GLY A 17 7.34 -2.00 -2.42
CA GLY A 17 8.21 -2.29 -3.55
C GLY A 17 9.60 -2.67 -3.12
N ARG A 18 10.34 -3.25 -4.05
CA ARG A 18 11.76 -3.50 -3.87
C ARG A 18 12.43 -3.36 -5.21
N ASP A 19 13.61 -2.79 -5.21
CA ASP A 19 14.36 -2.56 -6.43
C ASP A 19 15.47 -3.58 -6.61
N GLN A 20 15.62 -4.50 -5.68
CA GLN A 20 16.60 -5.57 -5.80
C GLN A 20 15.98 -6.84 -5.25
N VAL A 21 16.29 -7.95 -5.89
CA VAL A 21 15.69 -9.22 -5.49
C VAL A 21 16.07 -9.59 -4.06
N GLU A 22 17.26 -9.21 -3.65
CA GLU A 22 17.74 -9.59 -2.33
C GLU A 22 17.11 -8.80 -1.19
N ARG A 23 16.44 -7.72 -1.51
CA ARG A 23 15.88 -6.87 -0.47
C ARG A 23 14.44 -7.23 -0.17
N PRO A 24 14.00 -7.03 1.05
CA PRO A 24 12.60 -7.27 1.36
C PRO A 24 11.74 -6.16 0.77
N LEU A 25 10.46 -6.44 0.65
CA LEU A 25 9.52 -5.41 0.23
C LEU A 25 9.48 -4.32 1.29
N ALA A 26 9.47 -3.10 0.87
CA ALA A 26 9.42 -1.96 1.78
C ALA A 26 8.22 -1.12 1.44
N HIS A 27 7.62 -0.51 2.45
CA HIS A 27 6.49 0.37 2.25
C HIS A 27 7.01 1.66 1.62
N ILE A 28 6.47 2.03 0.48
CA ILE A 28 6.95 3.21 -0.22
C ILE A 28 5.93 4.32 -0.33
N GLY A 29 4.67 4.05 -0.06
CA GLY A 29 3.67 5.11 -0.09
C GLY A 29 2.28 4.58 -0.06
N SER A 30 1.33 5.46 -0.32
CA SER A 30 -0.08 5.12 -0.35
C SER A 30 -0.72 5.77 -1.56
N ILE A 31 -1.73 5.15 -2.09
CA ILE A 31 -2.46 5.70 -3.21
C ILE A 31 -3.93 5.42 -3.02
N VAL A 32 -4.76 6.16 -3.76
CA VAL A 32 -6.19 5.98 -3.73
C VAL A 32 -6.63 5.50 -5.10
N ALA A 33 -7.46 4.49 -5.12
CA ALA A 33 -7.98 3.94 -6.37
C ALA A 33 -9.27 3.20 -6.10
N PRO A 34 -10.12 3.04 -7.11
CA PRO A 34 -11.38 2.34 -6.89
C PRO A 34 -11.24 0.83 -6.75
N ASN A 35 -10.16 0.27 -7.26
CA ASN A 35 -9.93 -1.17 -7.14
C ASN A 35 -8.45 -1.46 -7.23
N GLN A 36 -8.11 -2.71 -7.00
CA GLN A 36 -6.72 -3.12 -6.92
C GLN A 36 -6.00 -2.98 -8.25
N GLU A 37 -6.66 -3.28 -9.35
CA GLU A 37 -6.01 -3.19 -10.64
C GLU A 37 -5.60 -1.77 -10.97
N LEU A 38 -6.48 -0.82 -10.69
CA LEU A 38 -6.14 0.57 -10.93
C LEU A 38 -5.11 1.06 -9.93
N ALA A 39 -5.12 0.51 -8.71
CA ALA A 39 -4.10 0.87 -7.74
C ALA A 39 -2.72 0.47 -8.24
N VAL A 40 -2.59 -0.72 -8.80
CA VAL A 40 -1.31 -1.16 -9.33
C VAL A 40 -0.89 -0.25 -10.48
N ALA A 41 -1.81 0.07 -11.37
CA ALA A 41 -1.48 0.91 -12.52
C ALA A 41 -1.02 2.29 -12.06
N ARG A 42 -1.71 2.86 -11.08
CA ARG A 42 -1.33 4.16 -10.56
C ARG A 42 0.02 4.12 -9.86
N ALA A 43 0.27 3.06 -9.11
CA ALA A 43 1.54 2.93 -8.41
C ALA A 43 2.68 2.85 -9.42
N ARG A 44 2.49 2.13 -10.50
CA ARG A 44 3.54 2.02 -11.50
C ARG A 44 3.86 3.37 -12.12
N MET A 45 2.85 4.20 -12.28
CA MET A 45 3.09 5.51 -12.84
C MET A 45 3.71 6.47 -11.85
N LEU A 46 3.22 6.46 -10.61
CA LEU A 46 3.71 7.40 -9.62
C LEU A 46 5.14 7.13 -9.19
N TYR A 47 5.52 5.86 -9.16
CA TYR A 47 6.84 5.49 -8.69
C TYR A 47 7.76 5.01 -9.82
N SER A 48 7.53 5.55 -11.01
CA SER A 48 8.24 5.06 -12.19
C SER A 48 9.68 5.50 -12.27
N GLU A 49 10.13 6.37 -11.38
CA GLU A 49 11.50 6.83 -11.45
C GLU A 49 12.49 5.78 -10.95
N ARG A 50 12.02 4.69 -10.42
CA ARG A 50 12.90 3.63 -9.98
C ARG A 50 12.63 2.35 -10.74
N PRO A 51 13.67 1.55 -10.99
CA PRO A 51 13.48 0.29 -11.68
C PRO A 51 13.06 -0.79 -10.70
N TRP A 52 11.78 -0.83 -10.38
CA TRP A 52 11.28 -1.79 -9.41
C TRP A 52 11.38 -3.21 -9.93
N VAL A 53 11.87 -4.10 -9.09
CA VAL A 53 11.85 -5.52 -9.37
C VAL A 53 10.49 -6.07 -9.01
N GLU A 54 9.90 -5.52 -7.97
CA GLU A 54 8.58 -5.94 -7.55
C GLU A 54 7.85 -4.74 -6.97
N LEU A 55 6.58 -4.61 -7.31
CA LEU A 55 5.75 -3.53 -6.83
C LEU A 55 4.40 -4.13 -6.50
N CYS A 56 3.96 -3.97 -5.27
CA CYS A 56 2.72 -4.58 -4.81
C CYS A 56 1.84 -3.56 -4.14
N VAL A 57 0.54 -3.79 -4.14
CA VAL A 57 -0.39 -2.94 -3.41
C VAL A 57 -1.25 -3.82 -2.53
N ALA A 58 -1.70 -3.29 -1.42
CA ALA A 58 -2.61 -3.97 -0.54
C ALA A 58 -3.61 -2.96 0.00
N PRO A 59 -4.87 -3.32 0.14
CA PRO A 59 -5.84 -2.39 0.70
C PRO A 59 -5.42 -1.98 2.10
N ALA A 60 -5.54 -0.69 2.39
CA ALA A 60 -5.14 -0.21 3.71
C ALA A 60 -5.92 -0.88 4.81
N ASN A 61 -7.17 -1.24 4.56
CA ASN A 61 -7.96 -1.88 5.59
C ASN A 61 -7.53 -3.32 5.88
N ALA A 62 -6.63 -3.86 5.09
CA ALA A 62 -6.08 -5.18 5.38
C ALA A 62 -5.21 -5.15 6.63
N PHE A 63 -4.84 -3.96 7.09
CA PHE A 63 -4.03 -3.84 8.28
C PHE A 63 -4.83 -3.51 9.52
N MET A 64 -6.14 -3.65 9.45
CA MET A 64 -6.99 -3.27 10.57
C MET A 64 -6.72 -4.05 11.84
N GLY A 65 -6.28 -5.23 11.75
CA GLY A 65 -6.02 -6.02 12.95
C GLY A 65 -4.63 -5.86 13.52
N CYS A 66 -3.82 -5.00 12.94
CA CYS A 66 -2.46 -4.86 13.43
C CYS A 66 -2.44 -4.05 14.71
N LEU A 67 -1.58 -4.45 15.63
CA LEU A 67 -1.41 -3.75 16.88
C LEU A 67 -0.09 -3.02 16.88
N ALA A 68 -0.09 -1.83 17.43
CA ALA A 68 1.15 -1.09 17.60
C ALA A 68 1.97 -1.78 18.68
N PRO A 69 3.27 -1.61 18.69
CA PRO A 69 4.11 -2.27 19.69
C PRO A 69 3.68 -1.99 21.11
N ASP A 70 3.25 -0.78 21.40
CA ASP A 70 2.83 -0.45 22.74
C ASP A 70 1.51 -1.13 23.11
N GLN A 71 0.69 -1.45 22.12
CA GLN A 71 -0.57 -2.13 22.41
C GLN A 71 -0.37 -3.60 22.64
N LEU A 72 0.66 -4.18 22.08
CA LEU A 72 0.93 -5.57 22.30
C LEU A 72 1.42 -5.83 23.69
N GLY A 73 2.03 -4.88 24.30
CA GLY A 73 2.47 -5.02 25.67
C GLY A 73 3.57 -6.01 25.89
N ILE A 74 3.48 -7.10 25.23
CA ILE A 74 4.47 -8.13 25.41
C ILE A 74 5.58 -8.02 24.46
N VAL A 75 5.39 -7.23 23.45
CA VAL A 75 6.40 -7.10 22.47
C VAL A 75 7.67 -6.61 23.07
N GLY A 76 7.55 -5.76 23.98
CA GLY A 76 8.72 -5.22 24.57
C GLY A 76 9.55 -6.25 25.25
N MET A 77 8.93 -7.36 25.53
CA MET A 77 9.65 -8.31 26.17
C MET A 77 10.36 -9.14 25.31
N ALA A 78 10.02 -9.13 24.14
CA ALA A 78 10.66 -10.03 23.19
C ALA A 78 12.10 -9.66 22.94
#